data_fbfd43a511158dc50564f92856371861
#
_entry.id   fbfd43a511158dc50564f92856371861
#
_cell.length_a   1.000
_cell.length_b   1.000
_cell.length_c   1.000
_cell.angle_alpha   90.00
_cell.angle_beta   90.00
_cell.angle_gamma   90.00
#
_symmetry.space_group_name_H-M   'P 1'
#
loop_
_entity.id
_entity.type
_entity.pdbx_description
1 polymer ?
#
loop_
_entity_poly.entity_id
_entity_poly.type
_entity_poly.pdbx_seq_one_letter_code
_entity_poly.pdbx_strand_id
1 'polypeptide(L)'
;ETIIWNMYKKWISSYRDLPLLINQWANVVRWEMRTRLFLRTTEFLWQEGHTAHATPEESQEETLRMLEVYRRFAEDYMAMPVITGQKTESEKFAGAVSTYSIEAMMRDTKALQAGTSHNLGQNFAKAFEVTFQNKDNKEEFVYATSWGVSTRLVGGLIMSHGDDKGLILPPKVAPYQVVIIPIFRKDSKDLVMDKVDELVIDLKQAEIRVHVDDDEKSSPGFKFNEWEMCGVPMRV
;
A
#
# COMPACT_ATOMS: atom_id res chain seq x y z
N GLU A 1 6.87 14.54 10.18
CA GLU A 1 8.28 14.92 10.04
C GLU A 1 8.88 15.40 11.37
N THR A 2 8.38 16.51 11.95
CA THR A 2 9.05 17.24 13.06
C THR A 2 9.38 16.38 14.28
N ILE A 3 8.49 15.49 14.70
CA ILE A 3 8.71 14.60 15.86
C ILE A 3 9.88 13.65 15.59
N ILE A 4 9.92 13.05 14.41
CA ILE A 4 11.00 12.12 13.99
C ILE A 4 12.35 12.83 13.98
N TRP A 5 12.41 14.07 13.44
CA TRP A 5 13.66 14.82 13.39
C TRP A 5 14.19 15.21 14.76
N ASN A 6 13.32 15.51 15.71
CA ASN A 6 13.72 15.68 17.11
C ASN A 6 14.30 14.41 17.74
N MET A 7 13.83 13.25 17.32
CA MET A 7 14.38 11.97 17.78
C MET A 7 15.69 11.63 17.07
N TYR A 8 15.79 11.90 15.77
CA TYR A 8 17.02 11.67 15.01
C TYR A 8 18.21 12.44 15.58
N LYS A 9 18.01 13.70 16.03
CA LYS A 9 19.03 14.47 16.73
C LYS A 9 19.60 13.76 17.97
N LYS A 10 18.82 12.86 18.58
CA LYS A 10 19.25 12.09 19.77
C LYS A 10 19.84 10.73 19.41
N TRP A 11 19.44 10.16 18.28
CA TRP A 11 19.82 8.80 17.90
C TRP A 11 21.02 8.74 16.97
N ILE A 12 21.27 9.80 16.20
CA ILE A 12 22.36 9.86 15.23
C ILE A 12 23.49 10.71 15.82
N SER A 13 24.69 10.14 15.90
CA SER A 13 25.90 10.83 16.35
C SER A 13 27.11 10.51 15.50
N SER A 14 27.11 9.37 14.81
CA SER A 14 28.26 8.85 14.08
C SER A 14 27.83 8.22 12.76
N TYR A 15 28.78 8.13 11.81
CA TYR A 15 28.55 7.42 10.54
C TYR A 15 28.16 5.95 10.73
N ARG A 16 28.40 5.36 11.92
CA ARG A 16 28.01 3.99 12.25
C ARG A 16 26.50 3.85 12.52
N ASP A 17 25.83 4.95 12.80
CA ASP A 17 24.37 5.00 13.01
C ASP A 17 23.62 5.11 11.68
N LEU A 18 24.32 5.25 10.56
CA LEU A 18 23.77 5.43 9.22
C LEU A 18 24.04 4.21 8.31
N PRO A 19 23.13 3.85 7.40
CA PRO A 19 21.83 4.50 7.24
C PRO A 19 20.85 4.13 8.37
N LEU A 20 20.09 5.09 8.86
CA LEU A 20 18.97 4.84 9.78
C LEU A 20 17.70 4.71 8.97
N LEU A 21 17.10 3.52 8.98
CA LEU A 21 15.91 3.18 8.20
C LEU A 21 14.79 2.79 9.13
N ILE A 22 13.76 3.62 9.23
CA ILE A 22 12.59 3.30 10.03
C ILE A 22 11.31 3.53 9.23
N ASN A 23 10.31 2.73 9.56
CA ASN A 23 8.98 2.89 9.03
C ASN A 23 7.94 2.58 10.12
N GLN A 24 6.74 3.10 9.96
CA GLN A 24 5.64 2.87 10.89
C GLN A 24 4.34 2.57 10.13
N TRP A 25 3.52 1.73 10.76
CA TRP A 25 2.11 1.61 10.47
C TRP A 25 1.39 2.46 11.51
N ALA A 26 0.73 3.52 11.09
CA ALA A 26 0.23 4.53 12.01
C ALA A 26 -1.13 5.08 11.58
N ASN A 27 -1.79 5.69 12.54
CA ASN A 27 -2.98 6.49 12.35
C ASN A 27 -2.59 7.97 12.28
N VAL A 28 -3.22 8.72 11.38
CA VAL A 28 -3.02 10.16 11.22
C VAL A 28 -4.36 10.88 11.28
N VAL A 29 -4.39 11.95 12.07
CA VAL A 29 -5.52 12.88 12.11
C VAL A 29 -5.07 14.21 11.49
N ARG A 30 -5.80 14.67 10.50
CA ARG A 30 -5.60 15.97 9.84
C ARG A 30 -6.94 16.67 9.69
N TRP A 31 -6.98 17.98 9.93
CA TRP A 31 -8.17 18.74 9.61
C TRP A 31 -8.42 18.74 8.09
N GLU A 32 -9.63 18.41 7.68
CA GLU A 32 -10.03 18.34 6.29
C GLU A 32 -11.42 18.95 6.09
N MET A 33 -11.51 19.95 5.26
CA MET A 33 -12.75 20.67 5.02
C MET A 33 -13.72 19.92 4.11
N ARG A 34 -13.21 19.16 3.15
CA ARG A 34 -14.03 18.42 2.17
C ARG A 34 -13.59 16.97 2.12
N THR A 35 -14.26 16.15 2.89
CA THR A 35 -13.96 14.73 2.95
C THR A 35 -14.52 13.97 1.75
N ARG A 36 -13.81 12.90 1.35
CA ARG A 36 -14.23 11.89 0.37
C ARG A 36 -13.81 10.52 0.89
N LEU A 37 -14.72 9.57 0.90
CA LEU A 37 -14.48 8.23 1.43
C LEU A 37 -13.18 7.64 0.86
N PHE A 38 -12.31 7.14 1.72
CA PHE A 38 -10.95 6.64 1.46
C PHE A 38 -9.97 7.63 0.79
N LEU A 39 -10.43 8.51 -0.07
CA LEU A 39 -9.54 9.37 -0.87
C LEU A 39 -9.03 10.57 -0.08
N ARG A 40 -9.88 11.13 0.77
CA ARG A 40 -9.57 12.30 1.60
C ARG A 40 -10.43 12.28 2.86
N THR A 41 -9.83 11.84 3.96
CA THR A 41 -10.50 11.69 5.26
C THR A 41 -9.76 12.46 6.33
N THR A 42 -10.47 12.87 7.37
CA THR A 42 -9.89 13.56 8.53
C THR A 42 -8.96 12.64 9.33
N GLU A 43 -9.31 11.35 9.37
CA GLU A 43 -8.51 10.31 10.01
C GLU A 43 -8.27 9.17 9.02
N PHE A 44 -7.04 8.67 8.95
CA PHE A 44 -6.68 7.57 8.06
C PHE A 44 -5.48 6.77 8.57
N LEU A 45 -5.43 5.52 8.17
CA LEU A 45 -4.29 4.65 8.37
C LEU A 45 -3.30 4.81 7.21
N TRP A 46 -2.03 4.76 7.52
CA TRP A 46 -0.98 4.80 6.52
C TRP A 46 0.25 3.98 6.92
N GLN A 47 1.08 3.72 5.94
CA GLN A 47 2.47 3.34 6.12
C GLN A 47 3.31 4.55 5.77
N GLU A 48 4.25 4.89 6.63
CA GLU A 48 5.15 6.03 6.49
C GLU A 48 6.55 5.61 6.88
N GLY A 49 7.53 5.98 6.06
CA GLY A 49 8.93 5.77 6.38
C GLY A 49 9.71 7.07 6.43
N HIS A 50 10.71 7.08 7.28
CA HIS A 50 11.68 8.15 7.43
C HIS A 50 13.06 7.56 7.50
N THR A 51 14.00 8.09 6.74
CA THR A 51 15.36 7.56 6.69
C THR A 51 16.39 8.67 6.76
N ALA A 52 17.58 8.33 7.25
CA ALA A 52 18.73 9.22 7.26
C ALA A 52 19.95 8.49 6.71
N HIS A 53 20.73 9.18 5.89
CA HIS A 53 21.84 8.66 5.12
C HIS A 53 23.07 9.56 5.23
N ALA A 54 24.25 8.99 4.99
CA ALA A 54 25.49 9.73 5.02
C ALA A 54 25.73 10.55 3.75
N THR A 55 25.20 10.11 2.61
CA THR A 55 25.47 10.74 1.32
C THR A 55 24.18 11.08 0.54
N PRO A 56 24.24 12.06 -0.38
CA PRO A 56 23.09 12.39 -1.22
C PRO A 56 22.74 11.24 -2.18
N GLU A 57 23.69 10.45 -2.61
CA GLU A 57 23.49 9.30 -3.50
C GLU A 57 22.66 8.23 -2.80
N GLU A 58 23.02 7.87 -1.55
CA GLU A 58 22.25 6.91 -0.74
C GLU A 58 20.79 7.36 -0.53
N SER A 59 20.58 8.64 -0.22
CA SER A 59 19.22 9.16 -0.03
C SER A 59 18.41 9.17 -1.34
N GLN A 60 19.04 9.48 -2.46
CA GLN A 60 18.38 9.42 -3.76
C GLN A 60 18.03 7.98 -4.16
N GLU A 61 18.95 7.04 -3.94
CA GLU A 61 18.70 5.62 -4.20
C GLU A 61 17.52 5.11 -3.37
N GLU A 62 17.47 5.42 -2.07
CA GLU A 62 16.36 5.01 -1.20
C GLU A 62 15.04 5.65 -1.64
N THR A 63 15.05 6.92 -2.03
CA THR A 63 13.87 7.60 -2.57
C THR A 63 13.29 6.87 -3.78
N LEU A 64 14.12 6.49 -4.73
CA LEU A 64 13.70 5.79 -5.94
C LEU A 64 13.34 4.32 -5.67
N ARG A 65 14.04 3.66 -4.75
CA ARG A 65 13.73 2.29 -4.31
C ARG A 65 12.31 2.21 -3.73
N MET A 66 11.93 3.14 -2.87
CA MET A 66 10.60 3.14 -2.28
C MET A 66 9.51 3.53 -3.27
N LEU A 67 9.79 4.42 -4.21
CA LEU A 67 8.88 4.68 -5.33
C LEU A 67 8.60 3.40 -6.14
N GLU A 68 9.64 2.61 -6.42
CA GLU A 68 9.52 1.34 -7.13
C GLU A 68 8.76 0.28 -6.34
N VAL A 69 8.95 0.21 -5.02
CA VAL A 69 8.15 -0.67 -4.13
C VAL A 69 6.66 -0.32 -4.24
N TYR A 70 6.31 0.95 -4.20
CA TYR A 70 4.92 1.39 -4.34
C TYR A 70 4.34 1.13 -5.73
N ARG A 71 5.12 1.35 -6.78
CA ARG A 71 4.71 1.02 -8.15
C ARG A 71 4.39 -0.47 -8.27
N ARG A 72 5.30 -1.34 -7.85
CA ARG A 72 5.10 -2.80 -7.89
C ARG A 72 3.92 -3.25 -7.05
N PHE A 73 3.71 -2.66 -5.88
CA PHE A 73 2.54 -2.97 -5.07
C PHE A 73 1.24 -2.61 -5.80
N ALA A 74 1.16 -1.41 -6.39
CA ALA A 74 0.00 -0.98 -7.15
C ALA A 74 -0.26 -1.87 -8.37
N GLU A 75 0.78 -2.18 -9.17
CA GLU A 75 0.62 -2.95 -10.41
C GLU A 75 0.51 -4.46 -10.16
N ASP A 76 1.41 -5.06 -9.37
CA ASP A 76 1.52 -6.50 -9.23
C ASP A 76 0.48 -7.10 -8.26
N TYR A 77 0.04 -6.33 -7.26
CA TYR A 77 -0.91 -6.79 -6.24
C TYR A 77 -2.30 -6.22 -6.44
N MET A 78 -2.40 -4.91 -6.66
CA MET A 78 -3.68 -4.23 -6.82
C MET A 78 -4.18 -4.23 -8.26
N ALA A 79 -3.39 -4.72 -9.22
CA ALA A 79 -3.67 -4.68 -10.66
C ALA A 79 -4.09 -3.26 -11.13
N MET A 80 -3.48 -2.25 -10.55
CA MET A 80 -3.75 -0.84 -10.81
C MET A 80 -2.53 -0.22 -11.51
N PRO A 81 -2.56 -0.04 -12.84
CA PRO A 81 -1.48 0.58 -13.59
C PRO A 81 -1.22 2.00 -13.10
N VAL A 82 0.05 2.35 -12.91
CA VAL A 82 0.45 3.67 -12.44
C VAL A 82 1.55 4.27 -13.31
N ILE A 83 1.58 5.59 -13.35
CA ILE A 83 2.67 6.37 -13.94
C ILE A 83 3.54 6.88 -12.80
N THR A 84 4.84 6.65 -12.88
CA THR A 84 5.82 7.23 -11.97
C THR A 84 6.37 8.53 -12.54
N GLY A 85 6.58 9.53 -11.69
CA GLY A 85 7.14 10.80 -12.14
C GLY A 85 7.63 11.66 -10.99
N GLN A 86 8.47 12.62 -11.35
CA GLN A 86 8.89 13.67 -10.43
C GLN A 86 7.89 14.83 -10.49
N LYS A 87 7.47 15.32 -9.34
CA LYS A 87 6.59 16.49 -9.24
C LYS A 87 7.32 17.78 -9.62
N THR A 88 6.55 18.72 -10.15
CA THR A 88 7.04 20.07 -10.43
C THR A 88 7.42 20.81 -9.14
N GLU A 89 8.19 21.87 -9.28
CA GLU A 89 8.59 22.72 -8.13
C GLU A 89 7.40 23.28 -7.34
N SER A 90 6.28 23.57 -8.02
CA SER A 90 5.06 24.08 -7.40
C SER A 90 4.25 23.04 -6.63
N GLU A 91 4.45 21.75 -6.91
CA GLU A 91 3.67 20.66 -6.34
C GLU A 91 4.47 19.72 -5.43
N LYS A 92 5.80 19.89 -5.40
CA LYS A 92 6.64 19.07 -4.53
C LYS A 92 6.33 19.31 -3.07
N PHE A 93 6.62 18.34 -2.23
CA PHE A 93 6.49 18.47 -0.78
C PHE A 93 7.35 19.62 -0.25
N ALA A 94 6.75 20.47 0.58
CA ALA A 94 7.45 21.61 1.19
C ALA A 94 8.64 21.14 2.04
N GLY A 95 9.83 21.63 1.71
CA GLY A 95 11.08 21.21 2.34
C GLY A 95 11.80 20.05 1.66
N ALA A 96 11.20 19.40 0.63
CA ALA A 96 11.90 18.41 -0.17
C ALA A 96 12.78 19.06 -1.26
N VAL A 97 13.87 18.42 -1.60
CA VAL A 97 14.67 18.71 -2.80
C VAL A 97 13.92 18.22 -4.02
N SER A 98 13.41 17.00 -3.96
CA SER A 98 12.56 16.42 -5.01
C SER A 98 11.47 15.55 -4.40
N THR A 99 10.33 15.49 -5.08
CA THR A 99 9.21 14.61 -4.74
C THR A 99 8.85 13.77 -5.94
N TYR A 100 8.73 12.47 -5.74
CA TYR A 100 8.25 11.52 -6.73
C TYR A 100 6.89 11.00 -6.30
N SER A 101 6.05 10.64 -7.27
CA SER A 101 4.75 10.04 -7.03
C SER A 101 4.47 8.89 -7.98
N ILE A 102 3.57 8.01 -7.55
CA ILE A 102 2.85 7.10 -8.42
C ILE A 102 1.42 7.63 -8.59
N GLU A 103 0.96 7.73 -9.82
CA GLU A 103 -0.36 8.25 -10.15
C GLU A 103 -1.12 7.27 -11.03
N ALA A 104 -2.35 6.93 -10.63
CA ALA A 104 -3.22 6.04 -11.37
C ALA A 104 -4.32 6.83 -12.09
N MET A 105 -4.62 6.46 -13.34
CA MET A 105 -5.76 7.01 -14.05
C MET A 105 -7.04 6.31 -13.62
N MET A 106 -7.99 7.07 -13.08
CA MET A 106 -9.29 6.56 -12.68
C MET A 106 -10.28 6.55 -13.85
N ARG A 107 -11.37 5.81 -13.72
CA ARG A 107 -12.39 5.69 -14.77
C ARG A 107 -13.06 7.02 -15.13
N ASP A 108 -13.07 7.97 -14.21
CA ASP A 108 -13.58 9.35 -14.43
C ASP A 108 -12.54 10.25 -15.12
N THR A 109 -11.46 9.68 -15.65
CA THR A 109 -10.35 10.35 -16.35
C THR A 109 -9.50 11.27 -15.49
N LYS A 110 -9.62 11.21 -14.17
CA LYS A 110 -8.79 11.96 -13.23
C LYS A 110 -7.63 11.11 -12.73
N ALA A 111 -6.48 11.75 -12.57
CA ALA A 111 -5.34 11.11 -11.94
C ALA A 111 -5.51 11.07 -10.41
N LEU A 112 -5.23 9.90 -9.83
CA LEU A 112 -5.16 9.70 -8.38
C LEU A 112 -3.71 9.52 -7.96
N GLN A 113 -3.19 10.44 -7.15
CA GLN A 113 -1.91 10.25 -6.47
C GLN A 113 -2.06 9.10 -5.45
N ALA A 114 -1.39 7.99 -5.72
CA ALA A 114 -1.53 6.75 -4.95
C ALA A 114 -0.42 6.55 -3.90
N GLY A 115 0.76 7.12 -4.12
CA GLY A 115 1.88 7.08 -3.18
C GLY A 115 2.92 8.12 -3.51
N THR A 116 3.75 8.50 -2.53
CA THR A 116 4.83 9.49 -2.70
C THR A 116 6.13 9.04 -2.05
N SER A 117 7.23 9.49 -2.63
CA SER A 117 8.57 9.35 -2.08
C SER A 117 9.33 10.66 -2.25
N HIS A 118 9.92 11.15 -1.17
CA HIS A 118 10.55 12.47 -1.08
C HIS A 118 12.04 12.32 -0.78
N ASN A 119 12.88 12.96 -1.60
CA ASN A 119 14.23 13.26 -1.21
C ASN A 119 14.21 14.61 -0.46
N LEU A 120 14.50 14.59 0.81
CA LEU A 120 14.51 15.78 1.67
C LEU A 120 15.85 16.51 1.66
N GLY A 121 16.88 15.89 1.06
CA GLY A 121 18.25 16.42 1.11
C GLY A 121 18.68 16.66 2.56
N GLN A 122 19.24 17.82 2.83
CA GLN A 122 19.66 18.25 4.17
C GLN A 122 18.73 19.30 4.80
N ASN A 123 17.59 19.61 4.18
CA ASN A 123 16.76 20.74 4.62
C ASN A 123 16.23 20.55 6.04
N PHE A 124 15.68 19.38 6.35
CA PHE A 124 15.22 19.05 7.71
C PHE A 124 16.40 18.83 8.66
N ALA A 125 17.47 18.18 8.21
CA ALA A 125 18.66 17.98 9.01
C ALA A 125 19.25 19.31 9.52
N LYS A 126 19.33 20.33 8.66
CA LYS A 126 19.77 21.67 9.04
C LYS A 126 18.80 22.38 9.98
N ALA A 127 17.49 22.26 9.73
CA ALA A 127 16.47 22.89 10.57
C ALA A 127 16.42 22.30 11.99
N PHE A 128 16.70 21.01 12.15
CA PHE A 128 16.69 20.31 13.44
C PHE A 128 18.07 20.03 14.00
N GLU A 129 19.14 20.47 13.31
CA GLU A 129 20.54 20.28 13.71
C GLU A 129 20.89 18.79 13.89
N VAL A 130 20.50 17.95 12.92
CA VAL A 130 20.80 16.52 12.91
C VAL A 130 22.11 16.29 12.16
N THR A 131 23.18 16.12 12.91
CA THR A 131 24.53 15.91 12.40
C THR A 131 25.08 14.56 12.81
N PHE A 132 26.11 14.10 12.11
CA PHE A 132 26.88 12.92 12.44
C PHE A 132 28.38 13.16 12.25
N GLN A 133 29.19 12.48 13.01
CA GLN A 133 30.63 12.50 12.82
C GLN A 133 30.99 11.50 11.71
N ASN A 134 31.61 11.98 10.64
CA ASN A 134 32.07 11.14 9.53
C ASN A 134 33.36 10.38 9.87
N LYS A 135 33.89 9.57 8.94
CA LYS A 135 35.12 8.76 9.12
C LYS A 135 36.38 9.60 9.34
N ASP A 136 36.35 10.86 8.92
CA ASP A 136 37.46 11.81 9.07
C ASP A 136 37.33 12.69 10.34
N ASN A 137 36.43 12.32 11.25
CA ASN A 137 36.08 13.05 12.46
C ASN A 137 35.55 14.45 12.20
N LYS A 138 34.91 14.71 11.03
CA LYS A 138 34.23 15.94 10.71
C LYS A 138 32.73 15.80 10.95
N GLU A 139 32.13 16.87 11.42
CA GLU A 139 30.68 16.95 11.60
C GLU A 139 29.99 17.32 10.28
N GLU A 140 28.98 16.54 9.87
CA GLU A 140 28.21 16.72 8.65
C GLU A 140 26.73 16.55 8.94
N PHE A 141 25.85 17.23 8.18
CA PHE A 141 24.42 17.01 8.22
C PHE A 141 24.03 15.74 7.46
N VAL A 142 23.09 14.99 7.99
CA VAL A 142 22.55 13.80 7.29
C VAL A 142 21.71 14.21 6.07
N TYR A 143 21.64 13.31 5.10
CA TYR A 143 20.68 13.35 4.00
C TYR A 143 19.47 12.48 4.34
N ALA A 144 18.27 12.89 3.94
CA ALA A 144 17.07 12.26 4.41
C ALA A 144 16.06 11.97 3.31
N THR A 145 15.24 10.96 3.57
CA THR A 145 14.05 10.66 2.78
C THR A 145 12.82 10.52 3.66
N SER A 146 11.66 10.73 3.07
CA SER A 146 10.41 10.24 3.62
C SER A 146 9.50 9.74 2.51
N TRP A 147 8.70 8.74 2.81
CA TRP A 147 7.84 8.10 1.82
C TRP A 147 6.62 7.48 2.49
N GLY A 148 5.52 7.35 1.74
CA GLY A 148 4.29 6.85 2.33
C GLY A 148 3.18 6.52 1.34
N VAL A 149 2.31 5.60 1.80
CA VAL A 149 1.03 5.23 1.21
C VAL A 149 -0.02 5.14 2.29
N SER A 150 -1.27 5.39 1.93
CA SER A 150 -2.37 5.41 2.89
C SER A 150 -3.54 4.54 2.42
N THR A 151 -4.58 4.46 3.24
CA THR A 151 -5.87 3.85 2.90
C THR A 151 -6.55 4.49 1.67
N ARG A 152 -5.98 5.58 1.11
CA ARG A 152 -6.35 6.07 -0.23
C ARG A 152 -6.23 4.97 -1.30
N LEU A 153 -5.30 4.04 -1.15
CA LEU A 153 -5.16 2.90 -2.05
C LEU A 153 -6.42 2.02 -2.10
N VAL A 154 -7.16 1.91 -1.01
CA VAL A 154 -8.47 1.21 -1.01
C VAL A 154 -9.45 1.94 -1.93
N GLY A 155 -9.51 3.27 -1.85
CA GLY A 155 -10.30 4.09 -2.78
C GLY A 155 -9.87 3.92 -4.23
N GLY A 156 -8.56 3.91 -4.48
CA GLY A 156 -8.00 3.64 -5.82
C GLY A 156 -8.39 2.27 -6.36
N LEU A 157 -8.33 1.23 -5.52
CA LEU A 157 -8.76 -0.13 -5.87
C LEU A 157 -10.24 -0.17 -6.27
N ILE A 158 -11.11 0.42 -5.45
CA ILE A 158 -12.56 0.47 -5.71
C ILE A 158 -12.84 1.22 -7.02
N MET A 159 -12.22 2.39 -7.23
CA MET A 159 -12.42 3.20 -8.42
C MET A 159 -11.86 2.54 -9.69
N SER A 160 -10.84 1.68 -9.58
CA SER A 160 -10.26 0.95 -10.71
C SER A 160 -11.07 -0.29 -11.08
N HIS A 161 -11.54 -1.05 -10.09
CA HIS A 161 -12.09 -2.40 -10.28
C HIS A 161 -13.57 -2.54 -9.92
N GLY A 162 -14.15 -1.64 -9.12
CA GLY A 162 -15.58 -1.68 -8.80
C GLY A 162 -16.47 -1.29 -9.97
N ASP A 163 -17.70 -1.77 -9.95
CA ASP A 163 -18.78 -1.37 -10.86
C ASP A 163 -20.10 -1.16 -10.10
N ASP A 164 -21.20 -0.96 -10.82
CA ASP A 164 -22.53 -0.74 -10.21
C ASP A 164 -23.07 -1.99 -9.48
N LYS A 165 -22.49 -3.16 -9.70
CA LYS A 165 -22.88 -4.40 -9.02
C LYS A 165 -22.09 -4.66 -7.76
N GLY A 166 -20.94 -4.03 -7.60
CA GLY A 166 -20.11 -4.16 -6.40
C GLY A 166 -18.60 -4.07 -6.65
N LEU A 167 -17.87 -4.57 -5.68
CA LEU A 167 -16.41 -4.60 -5.71
C LEU A 167 -15.91 -5.81 -6.49
N ILE A 168 -14.88 -5.61 -7.30
CA ILE A 168 -14.13 -6.69 -7.95
C ILE A 168 -12.71 -6.62 -7.41
N LEU A 169 -12.29 -7.65 -6.66
CA LEU A 169 -10.95 -7.68 -6.07
C LEU A 169 -9.96 -8.36 -7.00
N PRO A 170 -8.78 -7.76 -7.22
CA PRO A 170 -7.66 -8.48 -7.82
C PRO A 170 -7.29 -9.70 -6.98
N PRO A 171 -6.98 -10.86 -7.60
CA PRO A 171 -6.76 -12.11 -6.87
C PRO A 171 -5.70 -12.02 -5.76
N LYS A 172 -4.61 -11.24 -5.96
CA LYS A 172 -3.54 -11.14 -4.96
C LYS A 172 -3.96 -10.45 -3.67
N VAL A 173 -4.92 -9.51 -3.73
CA VAL A 173 -5.41 -8.78 -2.53
C VAL A 173 -6.73 -9.36 -2.00
N ALA A 174 -7.41 -10.21 -2.73
CA ALA A 174 -8.65 -10.84 -2.29
C ALA A 174 -8.40 -11.74 -1.07
N PRO A 175 -9.19 -11.66 0.01
CA PRO A 175 -9.10 -12.59 1.13
C PRO A 175 -9.28 -14.04 0.68
N TYR A 176 -10.26 -14.30 -0.20
CA TYR A 176 -10.46 -15.55 -0.90
C TYR A 176 -10.34 -15.31 -2.39
N GLN A 177 -9.54 -16.14 -3.07
CA GLN A 177 -9.37 -16.05 -4.53
C GLN A 177 -10.44 -16.89 -5.23
N VAL A 178 -10.84 -17.99 -4.59
CA VAL A 178 -11.88 -18.91 -5.07
C VAL A 178 -12.84 -19.19 -3.93
N VAL A 179 -14.12 -19.12 -4.22
CA VAL A 179 -15.18 -19.63 -3.34
C VAL A 179 -15.91 -20.75 -4.06
N ILE A 180 -15.98 -21.90 -3.41
CA ILE A 180 -16.71 -23.07 -3.90
C ILE A 180 -18.08 -23.09 -3.22
N ILE A 181 -19.15 -23.19 -4.03
CA ILE A 181 -20.53 -23.22 -3.58
C ILE A 181 -21.10 -24.60 -3.99
N PRO A 182 -21.05 -25.61 -3.11
CA PRO A 182 -21.52 -26.94 -3.46
C PRO A 182 -23.03 -26.95 -3.76
N ILE A 183 -23.41 -27.47 -4.93
CA ILE A 183 -24.80 -27.63 -5.33
C ILE A 183 -25.09 -29.12 -5.44
N PHE A 184 -25.90 -29.63 -4.55
CA PHE A 184 -26.21 -31.06 -4.50
C PHE A 184 -27.68 -31.34 -4.24
N ARG A 185 -28.13 -32.51 -4.58
CA ARG A 185 -29.37 -33.11 -4.09
C ARG A 185 -29.06 -34.03 -2.91
N LYS A 186 -30.10 -34.40 -2.14
CA LYS A 186 -29.90 -35.18 -0.92
C LYS A 186 -29.16 -36.51 -1.14
N ASP A 187 -29.35 -37.11 -2.31
CA ASP A 187 -28.75 -38.40 -2.72
C ASP A 187 -27.35 -38.30 -3.34
N SER A 188 -26.89 -37.07 -3.66
CA SER A 188 -25.58 -36.79 -4.26
C SER A 188 -24.64 -35.95 -3.38
N LYS A 189 -25.05 -35.69 -2.15
CA LYS A 189 -24.28 -34.80 -1.26
C LYS A 189 -22.86 -35.31 -1.03
N ASP A 190 -22.74 -36.59 -0.62
CA ASP A 190 -21.42 -37.15 -0.26
C ASP A 190 -20.49 -37.13 -1.47
N LEU A 191 -21.00 -37.52 -2.65
CA LEU A 191 -20.21 -37.51 -3.89
C LEU A 191 -19.73 -36.11 -4.28
N VAL A 192 -20.59 -35.07 -4.11
CA VAL A 192 -20.20 -33.68 -4.40
C VAL A 192 -19.19 -33.23 -3.41
N MET A 193 -19.37 -33.47 -2.10
CA MET A 193 -18.44 -33.04 -1.06
C MET A 193 -17.08 -33.74 -1.22
N ASP A 194 -17.01 -35.02 -1.59
CA ASP A 194 -15.73 -35.66 -1.88
C ASP A 194 -14.97 -34.95 -3.00
N LYS A 195 -15.68 -34.50 -4.07
CA LYS A 195 -15.08 -33.72 -5.15
C LYS A 195 -14.67 -32.29 -4.74
N VAL A 196 -15.43 -31.66 -3.84
CA VAL A 196 -15.05 -30.37 -3.25
C VAL A 196 -13.77 -30.51 -2.45
N ASP A 197 -13.65 -31.56 -1.65
CA ASP A 197 -12.44 -31.81 -0.83
C ASP A 197 -11.21 -32.06 -1.70
N GLU A 198 -11.32 -32.86 -2.78
CA GLU A 198 -10.26 -33.03 -3.77
C GLU A 198 -9.82 -31.66 -4.36
N LEU A 199 -10.78 -30.84 -4.81
CA LEU A 199 -10.51 -29.54 -5.41
C LEU A 199 -9.87 -28.56 -4.41
N VAL A 200 -10.31 -28.57 -3.15
CA VAL A 200 -9.74 -27.75 -2.08
C VAL A 200 -8.27 -28.10 -1.83
N ILE A 201 -7.95 -29.41 -1.85
CA ILE A 201 -6.57 -29.89 -1.71
C ILE A 201 -5.70 -29.35 -2.85
N ASP A 202 -6.16 -29.51 -4.09
CA ASP A 202 -5.42 -29.05 -5.28
C ASP A 202 -5.20 -27.53 -5.27
N LEU A 203 -6.25 -26.76 -4.94
CA LEU A 203 -6.15 -25.29 -4.84
C LEU A 203 -5.20 -24.85 -3.74
N LYS A 204 -5.23 -25.49 -2.57
CA LYS A 204 -4.29 -25.20 -1.48
C LYS A 204 -2.85 -25.58 -1.83
N GLN A 205 -2.62 -26.68 -2.55
CA GLN A 205 -1.29 -27.04 -3.04
C GLN A 205 -0.75 -26.02 -4.05
N ALA A 206 -1.64 -25.38 -4.82
CA ALA A 206 -1.32 -24.26 -5.72
C ALA A 206 -1.24 -22.90 -5.01
N GLU A 207 -1.24 -22.88 -3.67
CA GLU A 207 -1.19 -21.65 -2.84
C GLU A 207 -2.37 -20.70 -3.09
N ILE A 208 -3.52 -21.20 -3.54
CA ILE A 208 -4.74 -20.42 -3.76
C ILE A 208 -5.55 -20.38 -2.47
N ARG A 209 -5.93 -19.18 -2.05
CA ARG A 209 -6.82 -18.95 -0.90
C ARG A 209 -8.24 -19.32 -1.30
N VAL A 210 -8.71 -20.46 -0.82
CA VAL A 210 -10.01 -21.03 -1.13
C VAL A 210 -10.91 -21.04 0.12
N HIS A 211 -12.20 -20.81 -0.08
CA HIS A 211 -13.25 -21.00 0.91
C HIS A 211 -14.35 -21.88 0.32
N VAL A 212 -14.93 -22.75 1.15
CA VAL A 212 -16.11 -23.55 0.79
C VAL A 212 -17.30 -22.98 1.56
N ASP A 213 -18.33 -22.55 0.84
CA ASP A 213 -19.58 -22.12 1.42
C ASP A 213 -20.57 -23.31 1.47
N ASP A 214 -20.48 -24.06 2.53
CA ASP A 214 -21.28 -25.26 2.79
C ASP A 214 -22.58 -24.99 3.60
N ASP A 215 -22.94 -23.71 3.81
CA ASP A 215 -24.20 -23.37 4.48
C ASP A 215 -25.40 -23.92 3.73
N GLU A 216 -26.15 -24.82 4.36
CA GLU A 216 -27.34 -25.44 3.76
C GLU A 216 -28.61 -24.58 3.89
N LYS A 217 -28.56 -23.48 4.65
CA LYS A 217 -29.73 -22.63 4.89
C LYS A 217 -30.00 -21.67 3.77
N SER A 218 -28.96 -21.32 3.01
CA SER A 218 -29.02 -20.35 1.93
C SER A 218 -29.09 -21.04 0.56
N SER A 219 -29.87 -20.49 -0.36
CA SER A 219 -29.92 -21.02 -1.73
C SER A 219 -28.61 -20.74 -2.48
N PRO A 220 -28.22 -21.59 -3.45
CA PRO A 220 -27.03 -21.34 -4.27
C PRO A 220 -27.01 -19.96 -4.92
N GLY A 221 -28.16 -19.52 -5.47
CA GLY A 221 -28.28 -18.20 -6.09
C GLY A 221 -28.01 -17.05 -5.11
N PHE A 222 -28.49 -17.16 -3.86
CA PHE A 222 -28.16 -16.18 -2.81
C PHE A 222 -26.67 -16.14 -2.53
N LYS A 223 -26.04 -17.30 -2.34
CA LYS A 223 -24.60 -17.41 -2.08
C LYS A 223 -23.76 -16.80 -3.20
N PHE A 224 -24.09 -17.10 -4.46
CA PHE A 224 -23.40 -16.51 -5.61
C PHE A 224 -23.47 -14.97 -5.61
N ASN A 225 -24.64 -14.40 -5.31
CA ASN A 225 -24.79 -12.95 -5.21
C ASN A 225 -24.03 -12.36 -4.03
N GLU A 226 -24.07 -12.99 -2.87
CA GLU A 226 -23.37 -12.54 -1.66
C GLU A 226 -21.86 -12.48 -1.91
N TRP A 227 -21.27 -13.55 -2.46
CA TRP A 227 -19.86 -13.59 -2.79
C TRP A 227 -19.46 -12.67 -3.94
N GLU A 228 -20.42 -12.33 -4.85
CA GLU A 228 -20.22 -11.29 -5.85
C GLU A 228 -20.10 -9.93 -5.19
N MET A 229 -20.97 -9.60 -4.25
CA MET A 229 -20.90 -8.34 -3.49
C MET A 229 -19.61 -8.24 -2.66
N CYS A 230 -19.12 -9.35 -2.14
CA CYS A 230 -17.82 -9.40 -1.44
C CYS A 230 -16.61 -9.23 -2.38
N GLY A 231 -16.83 -9.18 -3.69
CA GLY A 231 -15.78 -8.97 -4.68
C GLY A 231 -14.86 -10.18 -4.91
N VAL A 232 -15.31 -11.40 -4.60
CA VAL A 232 -14.51 -12.61 -4.79
C VAL A 232 -14.21 -12.82 -6.28
N PRO A 233 -12.94 -12.99 -6.66
CA PRO A 233 -12.54 -13.11 -8.06
C PRO A 233 -13.19 -14.28 -8.81
N MET A 234 -13.31 -15.44 -8.16
CA MET A 234 -13.86 -16.65 -8.78
C MET A 234 -14.82 -17.38 -7.85
N ARG A 235 -15.99 -17.70 -8.36
CA ARG A 235 -17.01 -18.53 -7.71
C ARG A 235 -17.23 -19.78 -8.56
N VAL A 236 -17.19 -20.94 -7.93
CA VAL A 236 -17.30 -22.27 -8.57
C VAL A 236 -18.46 -23.04 -7.96
#